data_d491940e481487faf19d6ef9d3b5c1e3
#
_entry.id   d491940e481487faf19d6ef9d3b5c1e3
#
_cell.length_a   1.000
_cell.length_b   1.000
_cell.length_c   1.000
_cell.angle_alpha   90.00
_cell.angle_beta   90.00
_cell.angle_gamma   90.00
#
_symmetry.space_group_name_H-M   'P 1'
#
loop_
_entity.id
_entity.type
_entity.pdbx_description
1 polymer ?
#
loop_
_entity_poly.entity_id
_entity_poly.type
_entity_poly.pdbx_seq_one_letter_code
_entity_poly.pdbx_strand_id
1 'polypeptide(L)'
;MGSIGQRHLQNIQSLYGKDVECFAVRSTSHNNHIKDGVATPVRDLNEYYQIGVFQTLDEALNEYAYDAVFITNPSSLHSEVILKCLDYQINIFVEKPLCINLKEAQEIKNKLTYFNSILYVGYQTHFDPMFRKVYDLIVNSKLGDVVSARFEWCTFLPDHHKYEDYRTGYAARNDLGGGVLLGLSHEIDIILNFFGMPDMVKAIESSNKKLEINADDTVMVLCKYLNNNFPLSLVLSYSQVTETRGFRIQCEKGFIDCDWNGGVVSITDINKSNIPQIFESNISRNEIFISQTKWFIDAVLSKDTSITNINNSINILEFIENVKREMV
;
A
#
# COMPACT_ATOMS: atom_id res chain seq x y z
N MET A 1 7.39 17.35 -4.71
CA MET A 1 6.66 16.51 -3.72
C MET A 1 5.28 16.21 -4.28
N GLY A 2 4.99 14.92 -4.51
CA GLY A 2 3.71 14.45 -5.08
C GLY A 2 2.58 14.44 -4.06
N SER A 3 1.37 13.98 -4.48
CA SER A 3 0.16 13.98 -3.64
C SER A 3 0.33 13.21 -2.33
N ILE A 4 0.97 12.04 -2.36
CA ILE A 4 1.14 11.23 -1.15
C ILE A 4 2.16 11.85 -0.18
N GLY A 5 3.25 12.42 -0.69
CA GLY A 5 4.22 13.14 0.15
C GLY A 5 3.62 14.37 0.83
N GLN A 6 2.77 15.12 0.11
CA GLN A 6 2.03 16.24 0.69
C GLN A 6 1.01 15.78 1.74
N ARG A 7 0.34 14.63 1.52
CA ARG A 7 -0.59 14.04 2.50
C ARG A 7 0.10 13.69 3.81
N HIS A 8 1.24 12.98 3.74
CA HIS A 8 2.01 12.65 4.94
C HIS A 8 2.49 13.88 5.66
N LEU A 9 3.03 14.88 4.95
CA LEU A 9 3.47 16.14 5.54
C LEU A 9 2.31 16.85 6.27
N GLN A 10 1.14 16.98 5.62
CA GLN A 10 -0.05 17.59 6.25
C GLN A 10 -0.48 16.82 7.49
N ASN A 11 -0.48 15.49 7.44
CA ASN A 11 -0.86 14.65 8.58
C ASN A 11 0.12 14.82 9.75
N ILE A 12 1.43 14.85 9.49
CA ILE A 12 2.46 15.08 10.50
C ILE A 12 2.28 16.47 11.13
N GLN A 13 2.14 17.51 10.30
CA GLN A 13 1.93 18.88 10.80
C GLN A 13 0.62 19.04 11.58
N SER A 14 -0.44 18.32 11.17
CA SER A 14 -1.72 18.31 11.89
C SER A 14 -1.64 17.62 13.25
N LEU A 15 -0.84 16.56 13.37
CA LEU A 15 -0.69 15.78 14.59
C LEU A 15 0.22 16.44 15.62
N TYR A 16 1.31 17.06 15.16
CA TYR A 16 2.42 17.49 16.04
C TYR A 16 2.68 19.00 16.00
N GLY A 17 2.14 19.72 15.02
CA GLY A 17 2.23 21.18 14.94
C GLY A 17 3.69 21.67 14.98
N LYS A 18 4.01 22.47 15.99
CA LYS A 18 5.35 23.06 16.20
C LYS A 18 6.34 22.12 16.90
N ASP A 19 5.89 20.97 17.37
CA ASP A 19 6.74 19.99 18.06
C ASP A 19 7.52 19.12 17.06
N VAL A 20 7.30 19.32 15.74
CA VAL A 20 8.01 18.65 14.66
C VAL A 20 8.57 19.65 13.67
N GLU A 21 9.82 19.47 13.28
CA GLU A 21 10.44 20.18 12.17
C GLU A 21 10.50 19.26 10.96
N CYS A 22 10.00 19.75 9.80
CA CYS A 22 9.89 18.98 8.58
C CYS A 22 10.77 19.58 7.48
N PHE A 23 11.46 18.70 6.76
CA PHE A 23 12.25 19.03 5.60
C PHE A 23 11.82 18.17 4.41
N ALA A 24 12.05 18.64 3.20
CA ALA A 24 11.80 17.87 1.99
C ALA A 24 13.02 17.85 1.07
N VAL A 25 13.29 16.68 0.50
CA VAL A 25 14.19 16.57 -0.65
C VAL A 25 13.34 16.64 -1.91
N ARG A 26 13.58 17.62 -2.78
CA ARG A 26 12.78 17.87 -3.98
C ARG A 26 13.67 18.10 -5.19
N SER A 27 13.61 17.16 -6.13
CA SER A 27 14.31 17.27 -7.44
C SER A 27 13.54 18.09 -8.49
N THR A 28 12.27 18.42 -8.23
CA THR A 28 11.39 19.12 -9.17
C THR A 28 10.68 20.29 -8.49
N SER A 29 10.44 21.36 -9.26
CA SER A 29 9.90 22.63 -8.79
C SER A 29 8.38 22.78 -9.02
N HIS A 30 7.60 21.69 -9.01
CA HIS A 30 6.17 21.95 -9.15
C HIS A 30 5.61 22.62 -7.89
N ASN A 31 4.80 23.66 -8.09
CA ASN A 31 4.16 24.45 -7.04
C ASN A 31 2.65 24.23 -7.01
N ASN A 32 2.23 22.95 -7.06
CA ASN A 32 0.83 22.58 -6.89
C ASN A 32 0.60 22.00 -5.49
N HIS A 33 -0.28 22.63 -4.73
CA HIS A 33 -0.88 22.01 -3.55
C HIS A 33 -1.91 20.98 -4.01
N ILE A 34 -1.76 19.73 -3.58
CA ILE A 34 -2.64 18.62 -3.96
C ILE A 34 -3.41 18.17 -2.73
N LYS A 35 -4.74 18.28 -2.81
CA LYS A 35 -5.65 17.78 -1.78
C LYS A 35 -6.83 17.07 -2.43
N ASP A 36 -7.12 15.86 -1.98
CA ASP A 36 -8.23 15.01 -2.44
C ASP A 36 -8.36 14.90 -3.96
N GLY A 37 -7.21 14.74 -4.63
CA GLY A 37 -7.14 14.61 -6.09
C GLY A 37 -7.26 15.91 -6.87
N VAL A 38 -7.33 17.05 -6.19
CA VAL A 38 -7.37 18.38 -6.82
C VAL A 38 -6.03 19.08 -6.65
N ALA A 39 -5.45 19.53 -7.75
CA ALA A 39 -4.22 20.32 -7.75
C ALA A 39 -4.56 21.82 -7.83
N THR A 40 -4.10 22.58 -6.85
CA THR A 40 -4.27 24.03 -6.78
C THR A 40 -2.88 24.68 -6.86
N PRO A 41 -2.62 25.55 -7.85
CA PRO A 41 -1.36 26.29 -7.94
C PRO A 41 -1.15 27.18 -6.70
N VAL A 42 0.05 27.13 -6.14
CA VAL A 42 0.51 28.04 -5.08
C VAL A 42 1.78 28.76 -5.54
N ARG A 43 2.10 29.89 -4.94
CA ARG A 43 3.29 30.68 -5.30
C ARG A 43 4.58 29.89 -5.07
N ASP A 44 4.70 29.32 -3.89
CA ASP A 44 5.79 28.43 -3.49
C ASP A 44 5.26 27.39 -2.53
N LEU A 45 5.49 26.10 -2.84
CA LEU A 45 5.02 24.99 -2.03
C LEU A 45 5.77 24.90 -0.70
N ASN A 46 7.02 25.34 -0.65
CA ASN A 46 7.84 25.31 0.56
C ASN A 46 7.39 26.37 1.57
N GLU A 47 7.10 27.58 1.08
CA GLU A 47 6.49 28.64 1.89
C GLU A 47 5.11 28.23 2.38
N TYR A 48 4.31 27.60 1.51
CA TYR A 48 2.96 27.13 1.85
C TYR A 48 2.95 26.13 3.01
N TYR A 49 3.90 25.18 3.02
CA TYR A 49 4.05 24.18 4.09
C TYR A 49 4.99 24.61 5.21
N GLN A 50 5.69 25.74 5.10
CA GLN A 50 6.69 26.22 6.06
C GLN A 50 7.78 25.19 6.34
N ILE A 51 8.39 24.62 5.29
CA ILE A 51 9.41 23.56 5.38
C ILE A 51 10.74 24.00 4.76
N GLY A 52 11.83 23.47 5.32
CA GLY A 52 13.14 23.51 4.68
C GLY A 52 13.22 22.55 3.48
N VAL A 53 14.00 22.88 2.47
CA VAL A 53 14.12 22.05 1.26
C VAL A 53 15.57 21.88 0.85
N PHE A 54 15.92 20.64 0.49
CA PHE A 54 17.19 20.24 -0.08
C PHE A 54 17.01 19.78 -1.52
N GLN A 55 18.03 19.97 -2.34
CA GLN A 55 18.03 19.51 -3.73
C GLN A 55 18.38 18.02 -3.84
N THR A 56 19.22 17.54 -2.93
CA THR A 56 19.68 16.15 -2.89
C THR A 56 19.51 15.53 -1.51
N LEU A 57 19.42 14.19 -1.49
CA LEU A 57 19.37 13.43 -0.24
C LEU A 57 20.68 13.58 0.54
N ASP A 58 21.83 13.67 -0.14
CA ASP A 58 23.15 13.85 0.50
C ASP A 58 23.25 15.17 1.25
N GLU A 59 22.77 16.26 0.66
CA GLU A 59 22.73 17.56 1.34
C GLU A 59 21.90 17.45 2.63
N ALA A 60 20.70 16.87 2.55
CA ALA A 60 19.84 16.70 3.71
C ALA A 60 20.52 15.88 4.81
N LEU A 61 21.02 14.69 4.46
CA LEU A 61 21.61 13.76 5.42
C LEU A 61 22.89 14.25 6.09
N ASN A 62 23.63 15.16 5.43
CA ASN A 62 24.85 15.76 5.99
C ASN A 62 24.57 17.01 6.86
N GLU A 63 23.41 17.65 6.69
CA GLU A 63 23.08 18.89 7.41
C GLU A 63 22.48 18.63 8.78
N TYR A 64 21.59 17.61 8.91
CA TYR A 64 20.87 17.34 10.15
C TYR A 64 20.87 15.85 10.50
N ALA A 65 20.73 15.57 11.80
CA ALA A 65 20.33 14.26 12.29
C ALA A 65 18.81 14.17 12.33
N TYR A 66 18.24 13.21 11.60
CA TYR A 66 16.78 13.02 11.50
C TYR A 66 16.32 11.86 12.36
N ASP A 67 15.20 12.01 13.06
CA ASP A 67 14.54 10.91 13.78
C ASP A 67 13.90 9.90 12.84
N ALA A 68 13.32 10.39 11.74
CA ALA A 68 12.65 9.56 10.74
C ALA A 68 12.63 10.19 9.35
N VAL A 69 12.51 9.34 8.33
CA VAL A 69 12.32 9.74 6.94
C VAL A 69 11.06 9.08 6.37
N PHE A 70 10.28 9.84 5.59
CA PHE A 70 9.15 9.35 4.82
C PHE A 70 9.52 9.29 3.34
N ILE A 71 9.66 8.08 2.80
CA ILE A 71 10.01 7.84 1.40
C ILE A 71 8.72 7.73 0.59
N THR A 72 8.49 8.70 -0.30
CA THR A 72 7.23 8.89 -1.04
C THR A 72 7.45 9.17 -2.53
N ASN A 73 8.62 8.82 -3.03
CA ASN A 73 9.00 8.88 -4.44
C ASN A 73 8.46 7.64 -5.21
N PRO A 74 8.67 7.52 -6.54
CA PRO A 74 8.31 6.31 -7.28
C PRO A 74 8.99 5.06 -6.72
N SER A 75 8.28 3.92 -6.78
CA SER A 75 8.70 2.67 -6.14
C SER A 75 10.07 2.15 -6.61
N SER A 76 10.46 2.43 -7.85
CA SER A 76 11.77 2.06 -8.39
C SER A 76 12.96 2.80 -7.72
N LEU A 77 12.68 3.88 -7.00
CA LEU A 77 13.70 4.66 -6.29
C LEU A 77 13.72 4.38 -4.77
N HIS A 78 12.82 3.54 -4.26
CA HIS A 78 12.73 3.26 -2.83
C HIS A 78 14.00 2.61 -2.29
N SER A 79 14.50 1.57 -2.98
CA SER A 79 15.65 0.77 -2.52
C SER A 79 16.89 1.61 -2.28
N GLU A 80 17.26 2.46 -3.24
CA GLU A 80 18.43 3.33 -3.13
C GLU A 80 18.32 4.28 -1.92
N VAL A 81 17.16 4.92 -1.76
CA VAL A 81 16.93 5.86 -0.64
C VAL A 81 16.92 5.14 0.69
N ILE A 82 16.27 3.96 0.78
CA ILE A 82 16.25 3.13 2.01
C ILE A 82 17.68 2.76 2.42
N LEU A 83 18.46 2.18 1.49
CA LEU A 83 19.82 1.73 1.76
C LEU A 83 20.71 2.87 2.24
N LYS A 84 20.53 4.05 1.68
CA LYS A 84 21.27 5.24 2.08
C LYS A 84 20.86 5.73 3.48
N CYS A 85 19.56 5.81 3.76
CA CYS A 85 19.07 6.22 5.09
C CYS A 85 19.48 5.24 6.19
N LEU A 86 19.60 3.94 5.91
CA LEU A 86 20.10 2.95 6.86
C LEU A 86 21.54 3.22 7.29
N ASP A 87 22.43 3.71 6.40
CA ASP A 87 23.81 4.09 6.75
C ASP A 87 23.87 5.19 7.81
N TYR A 88 22.83 6.02 7.88
CA TYR A 88 22.67 7.08 8.88
C TYR A 88 21.83 6.65 10.10
N GLN A 89 21.42 5.38 10.16
CA GLN A 89 20.62 4.79 11.25
C GLN A 89 19.28 5.51 11.48
N ILE A 90 18.68 6.05 10.43
CA ILE A 90 17.41 6.77 10.49
C ILE A 90 16.24 5.76 10.45
N ASN A 91 15.16 6.03 11.18
CA ASN A 91 13.93 5.27 11.09
C ASN A 91 13.20 5.60 9.78
N ILE A 92 12.65 4.58 9.11
CA ILE A 92 12.16 4.71 7.76
C ILE A 92 10.68 4.32 7.69
N PHE A 93 9.86 5.26 7.26
CA PHE A 93 8.57 4.99 6.66
C PHE A 93 8.72 5.01 5.14
N VAL A 94 8.35 3.96 4.45
CA VAL A 94 8.35 3.92 2.99
C VAL A 94 6.95 3.62 2.47
N GLU A 95 6.49 4.36 1.46
CA GLU A 95 5.25 4.04 0.77
C GLU A 95 5.31 2.66 0.10
N LYS A 96 4.16 2.06 -0.01
CA LYS A 96 4.04 0.74 -0.66
C LYS A 96 4.23 0.84 -2.19
N PRO A 97 4.76 -0.19 -2.86
CA PRO A 97 5.44 -1.36 -2.26
C PRO A 97 6.83 -0.99 -1.71
N LEU A 98 7.46 -1.88 -0.95
CA LEU A 98 8.81 -1.68 -0.40
C LEU A 98 9.83 -1.28 -1.48
N CYS A 99 9.80 -1.97 -2.61
CA CYS A 99 10.62 -1.77 -3.80
C CYS A 99 9.97 -2.53 -4.99
N ILE A 100 10.65 -2.63 -6.12
CA ILE A 100 10.04 -3.20 -7.34
C ILE A 100 10.34 -4.69 -7.59
N ASN A 101 11.29 -5.30 -6.85
CA ASN A 101 11.67 -6.69 -7.03
C ASN A 101 12.24 -7.32 -5.76
N LEU A 102 12.27 -8.65 -5.73
CA LEU A 102 12.69 -9.42 -4.58
C LEU A 102 14.19 -9.28 -4.25
N LYS A 103 15.04 -9.05 -5.26
CA LYS A 103 16.48 -8.85 -5.06
C LYS A 103 16.76 -7.61 -4.22
N GLU A 104 16.15 -6.48 -4.57
CA GLU A 104 16.26 -5.24 -3.79
C GLU A 104 15.73 -5.42 -2.37
N ALA A 105 14.57 -6.08 -2.22
CA ALA A 105 14.00 -6.35 -0.91
C ALA A 105 14.92 -7.19 -0.02
N GLN A 106 15.60 -8.19 -0.59
CA GLN A 106 16.55 -9.01 0.14
C GLN A 106 17.81 -8.22 0.53
N GLU A 107 18.29 -7.33 -0.34
CA GLU A 107 19.41 -6.44 -0.03
C GLU A 107 19.08 -5.50 1.12
N ILE A 108 17.89 -4.88 1.10
CA ILE A 108 17.40 -4.04 2.19
C ILE A 108 17.31 -4.84 3.49
N LYS A 109 16.72 -6.06 3.46
CA LYS A 109 16.60 -6.92 4.63
C LYS A 109 17.96 -7.25 5.23
N ASN A 110 18.91 -7.64 4.40
CA ASN A 110 20.26 -7.98 4.85
C ASN A 110 20.94 -6.77 5.51
N LYS A 111 20.85 -5.59 4.90
CA LYS A 111 21.42 -4.36 5.45
C LYS A 111 20.76 -3.96 6.78
N LEU A 112 19.44 -4.07 6.87
CA LEU A 112 18.68 -3.72 8.07
C LEU A 112 19.12 -4.53 9.30
N THR A 113 19.64 -5.76 9.14
CA THR A 113 20.12 -6.59 10.27
C THR A 113 21.29 -5.99 11.02
N TYR A 114 22.03 -5.06 10.42
CA TYR A 114 23.16 -4.38 11.04
C TYR A 114 22.78 -3.13 11.83
N PHE A 115 21.51 -2.71 11.76
CA PHE A 115 21.02 -1.47 12.34
C PHE A 115 19.80 -1.72 13.21
N ASN A 116 19.59 -0.86 14.20
CA ASN A 116 18.41 -0.89 15.08
C ASN A 116 17.37 0.15 14.62
N SER A 117 17.23 0.32 13.31
CA SER A 117 16.26 1.26 12.73
C SER A 117 14.93 0.57 12.48
N ILE A 118 13.84 1.31 12.65
CA ILE A 118 12.53 0.89 12.21
C ILE A 118 12.48 1.02 10.69
N LEU A 119 12.02 -0.02 9.99
CA LEU A 119 11.63 0.06 8.59
C LEU A 119 10.18 -0.40 8.46
N TYR A 120 9.30 0.54 8.18
CA TYR A 120 7.88 0.32 8.05
C TYR A 120 7.37 0.65 6.64
N VAL A 121 6.70 -0.32 6.01
CA VAL A 121 6.09 -0.15 4.67
C VAL A 121 4.62 0.20 4.82
N GLY A 122 4.19 1.25 4.14
CA GLY A 122 2.92 1.94 4.31
C GLY A 122 1.69 1.23 3.76
N TYR A 123 1.39 0.00 4.18
CA TYR A 123 0.12 -0.66 3.90
C TYR A 123 -0.97 -0.16 4.85
N GLN A 124 -1.58 0.99 4.53
CA GLN A 124 -2.55 1.68 5.39
C GLN A 124 -3.85 0.89 5.63
N THR A 125 -4.19 -0.09 4.80
CA THR A 125 -5.38 -0.94 4.95
C THR A 125 -5.45 -1.64 6.30
N HIS A 126 -4.33 -1.92 6.95
CA HIS A 126 -4.26 -2.50 8.30
C HIS A 126 -4.88 -1.59 9.39
N PHE A 127 -5.04 -0.31 9.11
CA PHE A 127 -5.67 0.67 10.01
C PHE A 127 -7.16 0.86 9.73
N ASP A 128 -7.67 0.22 8.66
CA ASP A 128 -9.09 0.24 8.34
C ASP A 128 -9.88 -0.69 9.28
N PRO A 129 -10.95 -0.21 9.93
CA PRO A 129 -11.79 -1.05 10.79
C PRO A 129 -12.42 -2.26 10.07
N MET A 130 -12.70 -2.15 8.76
CA MET A 130 -13.21 -3.28 7.96
C MET A 130 -12.18 -4.39 7.85
N PHE A 131 -10.92 -4.05 7.54
CA PHE A 131 -9.83 -5.03 7.51
C PHE A 131 -9.71 -5.76 8.85
N ARG A 132 -9.65 -5.01 9.96
CA ARG A 132 -9.52 -5.57 11.31
C ARG A 132 -10.69 -6.47 11.66
N LYS A 133 -11.91 -6.08 11.29
CA LYS A 133 -13.12 -6.87 11.52
C LYS A 133 -13.05 -8.21 10.79
N VAL A 134 -12.69 -8.23 9.52
CA VAL A 134 -12.59 -9.46 8.73
C VAL A 134 -11.40 -10.31 9.18
N TYR A 135 -10.23 -9.69 9.43
CA TYR A 135 -9.05 -10.38 9.94
C TYR A 135 -9.36 -11.18 11.22
N ASP A 136 -10.05 -10.57 12.19
CA ASP A 136 -10.47 -11.24 13.42
C ASP A 136 -11.40 -12.46 13.16
N LEU A 137 -12.30 -12.35 12.19
CA LEU A 137 -13.20 -13.44 11.82
C LEU A 137 -12.46 -14.63 11.20
N ILE A 138 -11.48 -14.35 10.32
CA ILE A 138 -10.74 -15.38 9.58
C ILE A 138 -9.70 -16.04 10.48
N VAL A 139 -8.84 -15.28 11.14
CA VAL A 139 -7.76 -15.83 11.99
C VAL A 139 -8.29 -16.66 13.14
N ASN A 140 -9.45 -16.30 13.68
CA ASN A 140 -10.11 -17.06 14.76
C ASN A 140 -11.12 -18.10 14.26
N SER A 141 -11.17 -18.38 12.94
CA SER A 141 -12.10 -19.36 12.31
C SER A 141 -13.55 -19.24 12.81
N LYS A 142 -14.04 -18.00 13.02
CA LYS A 142 -15.36 -17.78 13.65
C LYS A 142 -16.52 -18.29 12.81
N LEU A 143 -16.33 -18.43 11.50
CA LEU A 143 -17.30 -19.02 10.57
C LEU A 143 -16.89 -20.41 10.07
N GLY A 144 -15.97 -21.10 10.77
CA GLY A 144 -15.38 -22.36 10.34
C GLY A 144 -14.29 -22.14 9.29
N ASP A 145 -13.87 -23.23 8.63
CA ASP A 145 -12.81 -23.18 7.64
C ASP A 145 -13.26 -22.49 6.36
N VAL A 146 -12.29 -21.88 5.66
CA VAL A 146 -12.54 -21.22 4.39
C VAL A 146 -12.73 -22.27 3.29
N VAL A 147 -13.79 -22.10 2.49
CA VAL A 147 -14.16 -22.99 1.38
C VAL A 147 -13.74 -22.41 0.02
N SER A 148 -13.83 -21.09 -0.13
CA SER A 148 -13.36 -20.37 -1.33
C SER A 148 -13.28 -18.88 -1.03
N ALA A 149 -12.45 -18.16 -1.81
CA ALA A 149 -12.39 -16.70 -1.71
C ALA A 149 -12.27 -16.04 -3.10
N ARG A 150 -12.81 -14.83 -3.22
CA ARG A 150 -12.70 -13.99 -4.41
C ARG A 150 -12.36 -12.58 -3.99
N PHE A 151 -11.34 -12.01 -4.63
CA PHE A 151 -10.87 -10.64 -4.40
C PHE A 151 -10.83 -9.90 -5.71
N GLU A 152 -11.14 -8.62 -5.69
CA GLU A 152 -11.01 -7.76 -6.85
C GLU A 152 -10.69 -6.31 -6.46
N TRP A 153 -9.85 -5.68 -7.26
CA TRP A 153 -9.75 -4.24 -7.35
C TRP A 153 -9.59 -3.86 -8.82
N CYS A 154 -10.66 -3.35 -9.37
CA CYS A 154 -10.74 -2.91 -10.76
C CYS A 154 -11.09 -1.43 -10.79
N THR A 155 -10.26 -0.64 -11.43
CA THR A 155 -10.37 0.82 -11.45
C THR A 155 -10.00 1.36 -12.84
N PHE A 156 -10.22 2.64 -13.08
CA PHE A 156 -9.88 3.28 -14.34
C PHE A 156 -8.69 4.21 -14.16
N LEU A 157 -7.52 3.80 -14.65
CA LEU A 157 -6.27 4.55 -14.44
C LEU A 157 -6.35 6.03 -14.82
N PRO A 158 -7.03 6.43 -15.93
CA PRO A 158 -7.18 7.85 -16.27
C PRO A 158 -7.89 8.70 -15.21
N ASP A 159 -8.63 8.08 -14.30
CA ASP A 159 -9.36 8.77 -13.23
C ASP A 159 -8.54 8.92 -11.93
N HIS A 160 -7.37 8.29 -11.82
CA HIS A 160 -6.58 8.31 -10.59
C HIS A 160 -6.05 9.70 -10.24
N HIS A 161 -5.48 10.41 -11.22
CA HIS A 161 -4.84 11.72 -11.03
C HIS A 161 -5.26 12.67 -12.16
N LYS A 162 -6.49 13.17 -12.14
CA LYS A 162 -7.07 14.02 -13.19
C LYS A 162 -6.33 15.34 -13.44
N TYR A 163 -5.38 15.70 -12.59
CA TYR A 163 -4.56 16.89 -12.70
C TYR A 163 -3.28 16.69 -13.54
N GLU A 164 -3.01 15.47 -13.99
CA GLU A 164 -1.84 15.12 -14.82
C GLU A 164 -2.22 14.13 -15.92
N ASP A 165 -1.36 14.00 -16.92
CA ASP A 165 -1.51 12.91 -17.90
C ASP A 165 -1.11 11.60 -17.24
N TYR A 166 -2.08 10.71 -16.99
CA TYR A 166 -1.87 9.42 -16.32
C TYR A 166 -0.78 8.57 -16.99
N ARG A 167 -0.56 8.72 -18.33
CA ARG A 167 0.44 7.97 -19.10
C ARG A 167 1.88 8.30 -18.68
N THR A 168 2.09 9.48 -18.12
CA THR A 168 3.39 9.92 -17.59
C THR A 168 3.58 9.61 -16.13
N GLY A 169 2.49 9.29 -15.42
CA GLY A 169 2.48 8.93 -14.01
C GLY A 169 3.15 7.57 -13.73
N TYR A 170 3.62 7.38 -12.51
CA TYR A 170 4.36 6.16 -12.14
C TYR A 170 3.54 4.88 -12.38
N ALA A 171 2.21 4.91 -12.16
CA ALA A 171 1.33 3.76 -12.29
C ALA A 171 1.24 3.19 -13.71
N ALA A 172 1.47 4.05 -14.72
CA ALA A 172 1.47 3.68 -16.14
C ALA A 172 2.84 3.17 -16.64
N ARG A 173 3.89 3.32 -15.82
CA ARG A 173 5.29 3.14 -16.26
C ARG A 173 5.96 2.00 -15.51
N ASN A 174 6.31 0.94 -16.25
CA ASN A 174 7.00 -0.23 -15.69
C ASN A 174 8.38 0.13 -15.09
N ASP A 175 9.12 1.06 -15.72
CA ASP A 175 10.43 1.54 -15.25
C ASP A 175 10.36 2.31 -13.92
N LEU A 176 9.19 2.81 -13.52
CA LEU A 176 8.95 3.47 -12.24
C LEU A 176 8.31 2.52 -11.19
N GLY A 177 8.09 1.26 -11.53
CA GLY A 177 7.42 0.29 -10.66
C GLY A 177 5.89 0.38 -10.75
N GLY A 178 5.36 0.75 -11.93
CA GLY A 178 3.92 0.77 -12.21
C GLY A 178 3.34 -0.61 -12.49
N GLY A 179 2.08 -0.61 -12.92
CA GLY A 179 1.28 -1.79 -13.20
C GLY A 179 0.36 -2.19 -12.04
N VAL A 180 -0.64 -3.04 -12.34
CA VAL A 180 -1.65 -3.43 -11.36
C VAL A 180 -1.08 -4.29 -10.24
N LEU A 181 -0.09 -5.14 -10.51
CA LEU A 181 0.50 -6.01 -9.48
C LEU A 181 1.20 -5.22 -8.37
N LEU A 182 1.99 -4.22 -8.70
CA LEU A 182 2.68 -3.36 -7.73
C LEU A 182 1.76 -2.22 -7.24
N GLY A 183 1.03 -1.61 -8.17
CA GLY A 183 0.18 -0.46 -7.87
C GLY A 183 -1.00 -0.80 -6.96
N LEU A 184 -1.66 -1.95 -7.19
CA LEU A 184 -2.82 -2.43 -6.43
C LEU A 184 -2.44 -3.53 -5.42
N SER A 185 -1.19 -3.56 -4.96
CA SER A 185 -0.65 -4.60 -4.06
C SER A 185 -1.32 -4.67 -2.68
N HIS A 186 -2.23 -3.75 -2.35
CA HIS A 186 -3.02 -3.83 -1.13
C HIS A 186 -3.88 -5.10 -1.06
N GLU A 187 -4.44 -5.56 -2.18
CA GLU A 187 -5.23 -6.78 -2.23
C GLU A 187 -4.37 -8.01 -1.99
N ILE A 188 -3.15 -8.01 -2.53
CA ILE A 188 -2.16 -9.07 -2.26
C ILE A 188 -1.78 -9.06 -0.77
N ASP A 189 -1.53 -7.90 -0.20
CA ASP A 189 -1.26 -7.74 1.23
C ASP A 189 -2.40 -8.27 2.09
N ILE A 190 -3.66 -7.94 1.79
CA ILE A 190 -4.85 -8.45 2.49
C ILE A 190 -4.91 -9.98 2.41
N ILE A 191 -4.75 -10.55 1.20
CA ILE A 191 -4.79 -12.00 0.98
C ILE A 191 -3.72 -12.71 1.80
N LEU A 192 -2.49 -12.22 1.75
CA LEU A 192 -1.37 -12.83 2.47
C LEU A 192 -1.50 -12.69 3.99
N ASN A 193 -2.11 -11.61 4.48
CA ASN A 193 -2.41 -11.46 5.90
C ASN A 193 -3.52 -12.40 6.38
N PHE A 194 -4.54 -12.67 5.54
CA PHE A 194 -5.65 -13.54 5.90
C PHE A 194 -5.28 -15.02 5.81
N PHE A 195 -4.53 -15.41 4.78
CA PHE A 195 -4.39 -16.82 4.40
C PHE A 195 -2.93 -17.29 4.31
N GLY A 196 -1.95 -16.37 4.37
CA GLY A 196 -0.54 -16.68 4.08
C GLY A 196 -0.27 -16.86 2.59
N MET A 197 0.92 -17.39 2.27
CA MET A 197 1.34 -17.66 0.90
C MET A 197 0.58 -18.87 0.33
N PRO A 198 -0.01 -18.79 -0.88
CA PRO A 198 -0.62 -19.94 -1.51
C PRO A 198 0.41 -20.97 -2.00
N ASP A 199 0.01 -22.24 -2.01
CA ASP A 199 0.88 -23.32 -2.48
C ASP A 199 1.00 -23.37 -4.02
N MET A 200 -0.03 -22.91 -4.75
CA MET A 200 -0.04 -22.86 -6.21
C MET A 200 -0.65 -21.54 -6.70
N VAL A 201 -0.05 -21.03 -7.77
CA VAL A 201 -0.50 -19.80 -8.44
C VAL A 201 -0.57 -20.06 -9.96
N LYS A 202 -1.60 -19.55 -10.62
CA LYS A 202 -1.72 -19.43 -12.08
C LYS A 202 -2.28 -18.06 -12.40
N ALA A 203 -1.81 -17.47 -13.50
CA ALA A 203 -2.22 -16.12 -13.87
C ALA A 203 -2.40 -15.94 -15.37
N ILE A 204 -3.30 -15.02 -15.72
CA ILE A 204 -3.54 -14.58 -17.09
C ILE A 204 -3.44 -13.06 -17.10
N GLU A 205 -2.63 -12.53 -18.01
CA GLU A 205 -2.52 -11.10 -18.28
C GLU A 205 -3.33 -10.73 -19.52
N SER A 206 -3.92 -9.55 -19.49
CA SER A 206 -4.50 -8.90 -20.67
C SER A 206 -4.06 -7.45 -20.71
N SER A 207 -3.84 -6.94 -21.92
CA SER A 207 -3.45 -5.55 -22.12
C SER A 207 -4.51 -4.78 -22.90
N ASN A 208 -5.03 -3.72 -22.30
CA ASN A 208 -5.90 -2.77 -22.97
C ASN A 208 -5.08 -1.72 -23.73
N LYS A 209 -4.77 -1.98 -24.98
CA LYS A 209 -3.98 -1.06 -25.84
C LYS A 209 -4.49 0.39 -25.87
N LYS A 210 -5.76 0.64 -25.52
CA LYS A 210 -6.33 1.99 -25.48
C LYS A 210 -5.85 2.81 -24.29
N LEU A 211 -5.27 2.18 -23.26
CA LEU A 211 -4.66 2.90 -22.15
C LEU A 211 -3.29 3.49 -22.50
N GLU A 212 -2.63 2.98 -23.58
CA GLU A 212 -1.33 3.49 -24.04
C GLU A 212 -0.26 3.51 -22.93
N ILE A 213 -0.23 2.47 -22.10
CA ILE A 213 0.75 2.30 -21.01
C ILE A 213 1.69 1.12 -21.30
N ASN A 214 2.84 1.07 -20.62
CA ASN A 214 3.82 0.00 -20.80
C ASN A 214 3.96 -0.92 -19.57
N ALA A 215 3.01 -0.81 -18.64
CA ALA A 215 2.92 -1.65 -17.43
C ALA A 215 1.72 -2.58 -17.53
N ASP A 216 1.69 -3.65 -16.72
CA ASP A 216 0.55 -4.56 -16.62
C ASP A 216 -0.71 -3.80 -16.23
N ASP A 217 -1.80 -3.97 -17.01
CA ASP A 217 -3.05 -3.23 -16.79
C ASP A 217 -4.22 -4.10 -16.34
N THR A 218 -4.19 -5.40 -16.60
CA THR A 218 -5.21 -6.33 -16.14
C THR A 218 -4.60 -7.71 -15.92
N VAL A 219 -4.71 -8.21 -14.69
CA VAL A 219 -4.20 -9.53 -14.29
C VAL A 219 -5.27 -10.28 -13.51
N MET A 220 -5.54 -11.52 -13.91
CA MET A 220 -6.36 -12.47 -13.18
C MET A 220 -5.49 -13.57 -12.61
N VAL A 221 -5.59 -13.81 -11.30
CA VAL A 221 -4.81 -14.80 -10.58
C VAL A 221 -5.71 -15.85 -9.95
N LEU A 222 -5.33 -17.12 -10.09
CA LEU A 222 -5.94 -18.25 -9.39
C LEU A 222 -4.90 -18.83 -8.43
N CYS A 223 -5.29 -18.96 -7.18
CA CYS A 223 -4.47 -19.54 -6.12
C CYS A 223 -5.10 -20.82 -5.57
N LYS A 224 -4.28 -21.74 -5.08
CA LYS A 224 -4.70 -22.90 -4.32
C LYS A 224 -3.93 -22.99 -3.01
N TYR A 225 -4.66 -23.14 -1.93
CA TYR A 225 -4.17 -23.44 -0.59
C TYR A 225 -4.38 -24.93 -0.33
N LEU A 226 -3.31 -25.73 -0.26
CA LEU A 226 -3.42 -27.19 -0.15
C LEU A 226 -3.80 -27.64 1.27
N ASN A 227 -3.20 -27.03 2.29
CA ASN A 227 -3.44 -27.39 3.67
C ASN A 227 -4.93 -27.19 4.07
N ASN A 228 -5.50 -26.05 3.72
CA ASN A 228 -6.90 -25.71 4.01
C ASN A 228 -7.84 -26.08 2.84
N ASN A 229 -7.29 -26.63 1.77
CA ASN A 229 -7.97 -27.14 0.57
C ASN A 229 -9.00 -26.20 -0.08
N PHE A 230 -8.71 -24.91 -0.19
CA PHE A 230 -9.59 -23.97 -0.86
C PHE A 230 -8.94 -23.23 -2.04
N PRO A 231 -9.72 -22.86 -3.08
CA PRO A 231 -9.27 -22.00 -4.18
C PRO A 231 -9.54 -20.53 -3.83
N LEU A 232 -8.69 -19.65 -4.39
CA LEU A 232 -8.88 -18.20 -4.36
C LEU A 232 -8.69 -17.62 -5.75
N SER A 233 -9.50 -16.62 -6.12
CA SER A 233 -9.29 -15.79 -7.31
C SER A 233 -9.04 -14.33 -6.93
N LEU A 234 -8.12 -13.67 -7.66
CA LEU A 234 -7.84 -12.25 -7.56
C LEU A 234 -7.91 -11.62 -8.94
N VAL A 235 -8.62 -10.50 -9.07
CA VAL A 235 -8.70 -9.70 -10.30
C VAL A 235 -8.20 -8.29 -9.99
N LEU A 236 -7.17 -7.87 -10.72
CA LEU A 236 -6.62 -6.51 -10.64
C LEU A 236 -6.71 -5.87 -12.04
N SER A 237 -7.29 -4.68 -12.15
CA SER A 237 -7.42 -4.01 -13.44
C SER A 237 -7.38 -2.48 -13.34
N TYR A 238 -6.71 -1.87 -14.32
CA TYR A 238 -6.74 -0.43 -14.60
C TYR A 238 -7.71 -0.03 -15.73
N SER A 239 -8.44 -1.02 -16.27
CA SER A 239 -9.27 -0.83 -17.47
C SER A 239 -10.77 -0.71 -17.20
N GLN A 240 -11.20 -0.73 -15.93
CA GLN A 240 -12.61 -0.73 -15.56
C GLN A 240 -13.10 0.68 -15.21
N VAL A 241 -14.04 1.21 -16.01
CA VAL A 241 -14.54 2.60 -15.85
C VAL A 241 -15.28 2.82 -14.53
N THR A 242 -16.07 1.84 -14.08
CA THR A 242 -16.70 1.89 -12.75
C THR A 242 -15.86 1.10 -11.77
N GLU A 243 -15.27 1.79 -10.79
CA GLU A 243 -14.43 1.13 -9.80
C GLU A 243 -15.21 0.10 -8.98
N THR A 244 -14.65 -1.10 -8.88
CA THR A 244 -15.08 -2.12 -7.90
C THR A 244 -13.88 -2.52 -7.06
N ARG A 245 -14.07 -2.55 -5.74
CA ARG A 245 -13.07 -3.04 -4.80
C ARG A 245 -13.76 -3.78 -3.68
N GLY A 246 -13.40 -5.04 -3.51
CA GLY A 246 -13.98 -5.85 -2.46
C GLY A 246 -13.58 -7.31 -2.53
N PHE A 247 -14.23 -8.11 -1.70
CA PHE A 247 -14.02 -9.55 -1.69
C PHE A 247 -15.21 -10.28 -1.11
N ARG A 248 -15.35 -11.56 -1.49
CA ARG A 248 -16.22 -12.54 -0.85
C ARG A 248 -15.39 -13.70 -0.34
N ILE A 249 -15.58 -14.07 0.92
CA ILE A 249 -14.98 -15.24 1.54
C ILE A 249 -16.09 -16.18 1.97
N GLN A 250 -16.17 -17.36 1.35
CA GLN A 250 -17.07 -18.42 1.72
C GLN A 250 -16.42 -19.29 2.78
N CYS A 251 -17.10 -19.51 3.89
CA CYS A 251 -16.70 -20.40 4.97
C CYS A 251 -17.73 -21.53 5.18
N GLU A 252 -17.41 -22.54 5.96
CA GLU A 252 -18.31 -23.68 6.24
C GLU A 252 -19.64 -23.26 6.89
N LYS A 253 -19.60 -22.26 7.76
CA LYS A 253 -20.76 -21.81 8.56
C LYS A 253 -21.37 -20.51 8.07
N GLY A 254 -20.93 -20.01 6.91
CA GLY A 254 -21.42 -18.75 6.37
C GLY A 254 -20.47 -18.10 5.38
N PHE A 255 -20.63 -16.81 5.20
CA PHE A 255 -19.78 -16.04 4.28
C PHE A 255 -19.62 -14.59 4.73
N ILE A 256 -18.58 -13.97 4.21
CA ILE A 256 -18.24 -12.56 4.40
C ILE A 256 -18.23 -11.91 3.02
N ASP A 257 -19.00 -10.85 2.84
CA ASP A 257 -18.92 -9.94 1.70
C ASP A 257 -18.37 -8.60 2.16
N CYS A 258 -17.37 -8.10 1.49
CA CYS A 258 -16.81 -6.76 1.71
C CYS A 258 -16.97 -5.94 0.43
N ASP A 259 -17.73 -4.85 0.53
CA ASP A 259 -17.72 -3.75 -0.42
C ASP A 259 -16.84 -2.64 0.17
N TRP A 260 -15.60 -2.57 -0.33
CA TRP A 260 -14.63 -1.61 0.19
C TRP A 260 -15.01 -0.18 -0.15
N ASN A 261 -15.53 0.07 -1.35
CA ASN A 261 -15.93 1.39 -1.81
C ASN A 261 -17.18 1.90 -1.08
N GLY A 262 -18.12 0.98 -0.78
CA GLY A 262 -19.31 1.29 0.01
C GLY A 262 -19.04 1.38 1.52
N GLY A 263 -17.86 0.99 2.00
CA GLY A 263 -17.54 0.99 3.42
C GLY A 263 -18.31 -0.06 4.23
N VAL A 264 -18.67 -1.20 3.62
CA VAL A 264 -19.59 -2.18 4.20
C VAL A 264 -18.98 -3.58 4.23
N VAL A 265 -19.06 -4.23 5.39
CA VAL A 265 -18.82 -5.67 5.54
C VAL A 265 -20.12 -6.35 5.97
N SER A 266 -20.59 -7.30 5.17
CA SER A 266 -21.76 -8.12 5.42
C SER A 266 -21.34 -9.53 5.84
N ILE A 267 -21.78 -9.98 7.02
CA ILE A 267 -21.40 -11.26 7.63
C ILE A 267 -22.65 -12.11 7.81
N THR A 268 -22.72 -13.24 7.12
CA THR A 268 -23.80 -14.22 7.28
C THR A 268 -23.27 -15.45 8.00
N ASP A 269 -23.91 -15.81 9.11
CA ASP A 269 -23.65 -17.03 9.88
C ASP A 269 -24.93 -17.89 9.85
N ILE A 270 -24.91 -18.96 9.05
CA ILE A 270 -26.09 -19.81 8.81
C ILE A 270 -26.58 -20.56 10.08
N ASN A 271 -25.72 -20.68 11.09
CA ASN A 271 -26.09 -21.32 12.37
C ASN A 271 -26.83 -20.35 13.32
N LYS A 272 -26.71 -19.04 13.09
CA LYS A 272 -27.36 -18.01 13.92
C LYS A 272 -28.59 -17.42 13.22
N SER A 273 -28.42 -16.98 11.98
CA SER A 273 -29.48 -16.35 11.20
C SER A 273 -29.05 -16.29 9.74
N ASN A 274 -30.00 -16.47 8.80
CA ASN A 274 -29.75 -16.18 7.40
C ASN A 274 -29.76 -14.66 7.07
N ILE A 275 -29.97 -13.80 8.08
CA ILE A 275 -29.94 -12.35 7.92
C ILE A 275 -28.50 -11.89 8.17
N PRO A 276 -27.89 -11.17 7.22
CA PRO A 276 -26.55 -10.65 7.38
C PRO A 276 -26.42 -9.68 8.55
N GLN A 277 -25.33 -9.80 9.31
CA GLN A 277 -24.88 -8.75 10.21
C GLN A 277 -24.07 -7.74 9.40
N ILE A 278 -24.50 -6.49 9.41
CA ILE A 278 -23.83 -5.41 8.67
C ILE A 278 -22.87 -4.69 9.62
N PHE A 279 -21.63 -4.50 9.16
CA PHE A 279 -20.65 -3.62 9.76
C PHE A 279 -20.32 -2.51 8.76
N GLU A 280 -20.58 -1.28 9.16
CA GLU A 280 -20.30 -0.10 8.34
C GLU A 280 -19.10 0.66 8.92
N SER A 281 -18.20 1.10 8.04
CA SER A 281 -17.09 1.97 8.39
C SER A 281 -17.28 3.33 7.71
N ASN A 282 -17.44 4.35 8.51
CA ASN A 282 -17.55 5.74 8.05
C ASN A 282 -16.23 6.50 8.18
N ILE A 283 -15.11 5.77 8.38
CA ILE A 283 -13.80 6.39 8.49
C ILE A 283 -13.38 6.95 7.13
N SER A 284 -12.94 8.19 7.10
CA SER A 284 -12.40 8.77 5.88
C SER A 284 -11.05 8.14 5.53
N ARG A 285 -10.74 8.10 4.23
CA ARG A 285 -9.43 7.61 3.76
C ARG A 285 -8.27 8.32 4.48
N ASN A 286 -8.38 9.63 4.76
CA ASN A 286 -7.30 10.35 5.41
C ASN A 286 -7.13 10.00 6.89
N GLU A 287 -8.20 9.67 7.60
CA GLU A 287 -8.11 9.21 9.00
C GLU A 287 -7.33 7.90 9.13
N ILE A 288 -7.42 7.01 8.12
CA ILE A 288 -6.60 5.79 8.05
C ILE A 288 -5.11 6.16 7.94
N PHE A 289 -4.74 7.10 7.07
CA PHE A 289 -3.37 7.60 6.95
C PHE A 289 -2.89 8.32 8.22
N ILE A 290 -3.74 9.11 8.87
CA ILE A 290 -3.42 9.77 10.15
C ILE A 290 -3.11 8.72 11.21
N SER A 291 -3.95 7.68 11.32
CA SER A 291 -3.74 6.58 12.28
C SER A 291 -2.43 5.85 12.05
N GLN A 292 -2.10 5.56 10.78
CA GLN A 292 -0.84 4.94 10.40
C GLN A 292 0.36 5.83 10.70
N THR A 293 0.29 7.12 10.33
CA THR A 293 1.36 8.09 10.57
C THR A 293 1.64 8.22 12.07
N LYS A 294 0.58 8.37 12.87
CA LYS A 294 0.69 8.45 14.32
C LYS A 294 1.34 7.21 14.91
N TRP A 295 0.87 6.03 14.51
CA TRP A 295 1.40 4.76 14.99
C TRP A 295 2.89 4.58 14.68
N PHE A 296 3.34 4.98 13.49
CA PHE A 296 4.76 4.94 13.13
C PHE A 296 5.59 5.91 13.98
N ILE A 297 5.14 7.16 14.16
CA ILE A 297 5.87 8.15 14.94
C ILE A 297 5.90 7.78 16.43
N ASP A 298 4.80 7.26 16.98
CA ASP A 298 4.77 6.75 18.37
C ASP A 298 5.81 5.63 18.57
N ALA A 299 5.97 4.74 17.58
CA ALA A 299 7.00 3.70 17.63
C ALA A 299 8.42 4.27 17.54
N VAL A 300 8.66 5.27 16.71
CA VAL A 300 9.94 5.98 16.64
C VAL A 300 10.29 6.60 18.00
N LEU A 301 9.35 7.31 18.61
CA LEU A 301 9.54 7.96 19.92
C LEU A 301 9.77 6.96 21.05
N SER A 302 9.08 5.82 21.02
CA SER A 302 9.23 4.73 21.99
C SER A 302 10.37 3.75 21.67
N LYS A 303 11.03 3.90 20.51
CA LYS A 303 12.06 2.99 19.98
C LYS A 303 11.55 1.55 19.81
N ASP A 304 10.29 1.39 19.47
CA ASP A 304 9.67 0.09 19.24
C ASP A 304 9.93 -0.43 17.82
N THR A 305 10.98 -1.24 17.68
CA THR A 305 11.36 -1.86 16.39
C THR A 305 10.45 -3.03 15.99
N SER A 306 9.54 -3.47 16.86
CA SER A 306 8.63 -4.60 16.58
C SER A 306 7.66 -4.33 15.43
N ILE A 307 7.43 -3.06 15.10
CA ILE A 307 6.58 -2.63 13.99
C ILE A 307 7.20 -2.83 12.60
N THR A 308 8.48 -3.19 12.53
CA THR A 308 9.16 -3.44 11.25
C THR A 308 8.50 -4.59 10.49
N ASN A 309 7.93 -4.29 9.32
CA ASN A 309 7.09 -5.23 8.54
C ASN A 309 7.74 -5.71 7.23
N ILE A 310 9.06 -5.68 7.13
CA ILE A 310 9.81 -6.01 5.91
C ILE A 310 9.52 -7.45 5.41
N ASN A 311 9.33 -8.41 6.32
CA ASN A 311 9.04 -9.79 5.93
C ASN A 311 7.72 -9.93 5.18
N ASN A 312 6.67 -9.21 5.61
CA ASN A 312 5.40 -9.17 4.89
C ASN A 312 5.58 -8.59 3.49
N SER A 313 6.34 -7.51 3.36
CA SER A 313 6.62 -6.87 2.07
C SER A 313 7.44 -7.77 1.13
N ILE A 314 8.36 -8.58 1.66
CA ILE A 314 9.08 -9.59 0.90
C ILE A 314 8.12 -10.67 0.39
N ASN A 315 7.20 -11.16 1.23
CA ASN A 315 6.19 -12.15 0.83
C ASN A 315 5.28 -11.60 -0.29
N ILE A 316 4.93 -10.32 -0.25
CA ILE A 316 4.15 -9.67 -1.32
C ILE A 316 4.93 -9.68 -2.64
N LEU A 317 6.21 -9.31 -2.62
CA LEU A 317 7.05 -9.33 -3.82
C LEU A 317 7.27 -10.75 -4.34
N GLU A 318 7.45 -11.72 -3.45
CA GLU A 318 7.55 -13.14 -3.81
C GLU A 318 6.26 -13.64 -4.49
N PHE A 319 5.10 -13.28 -3.94
CA PHE A 319 3.82 -13.58 -4.58
C PHE A 319 3.74 -12.96 -5.98
N ILE A 320 4.10 -11.70 -6.14
CA ILE A 320 4.11 -10.99 -7.43
C ILE A 320 5.06 -11.67 -8.42
N GLU A 321 6.26 -12.08 -7.99
CA GLU A 321 7.19 -12.81 -8.87
C GLU A 321 6.64 -14.19 -9.27
N ASN A 322 5.97 -14.91 -8.35
CA ASN A 322 5.30 -16.16 -8.66
C ASN A 322 4.17 -15.95 -9.69
N VAL A 323 3.36 -14.90 -9.54
CA VAL A 323 2.34 -14.51 -10.52
C VAL A 323 2.99 -14.25 -11.88
N LYS A 324 4.02 -13.40 -11.95
CA LYS A 324 4.71 -13.06 -13.21
C LYS A 324 5.34 -14.28 -13.90
N ARG A 325 5.83 -15.28 -13.15
CA ARG A 325 6.41 -16.52 -13.70
C ARG A 325 5.36 -17.43 -14.32
N GLU A 326 4.13 -17.41 -13.79
CA GLU A 326 3.02 -18.26 -14.22
C GLU A 326 2.04 -17.54 -15.17
N MET A 327 2.36 -16.32 -15.56
CA MET A 327 1.56 -15.46 -16.42
C MET A 327 1.65 -15.90 -17.88
N VAL A 328 0.49 -16.04 -18.57
CA VAL A 328 0.33 -16.38 -19.98
C VAL A 328 -0.55 -15.37 -20.69
#